data_aab1f3972c79f982935ea1dd3ec31101
#
_entry.id   aab1f3972c79f982935ea1dd3ec31101
#
_cell.length_a   1.000
_cell.length_b   1.000
_cell.length_c   1.000
_cell.angle_alpha   90.00
_cell.angle_beta   90.00
_cell.angle_gamma   90.00
#
_symmetry.space_group_name_H-M   'P 1'
#
loop_
_entity.id
_entity.type
_entity.pdbx_description
1 polymer ?
#
loop_
_entity_poly.entity_id
_entity_poly.type
_entity_poly.pdbx_seq_one_letter_code
_entity_poly.pdbx_strand_id
1 'polypeptide(L)'
;MKLGLAMSGGGIKGAAHIGVIQALQEENIKVDIVGGTSIGSIVAALYAMEYTPNEMLKLFNYFSKLIFKNSAMYTDPGGKKLLSIQAGGLYSGENIAFTIEEAGKYKNIKKLQDLKIPIVIPAVDLRDSEKYVFTNMGKINDKYLNKADISIAVRASSSYPAIFAPCIYNKHKFVDGGILDNIPVEEVKKIGADKVIAVRFKLNKTSRTIGLRSTLNKAIDIMFSKIEGEEVKKADYVIEIDTQDVNPFDFKQSNKCYKYGYLQAKKEIANIKKMIYKED
;
A
#
# COMPACT_ATOMS: atom_id res chain seq x y z
N MET A 1 1.66 -20.49 14.64
CA MET A 1 1.98 -19.97 13.30
C MET A 1 1.34 -18.60 13.12
N LYS A 2 2.10 -17.60 12.69
CA LYS A 2 1.62 -16.25 12.36
C LYS A 2 1.55 -16.07 10.86
N LEU A 3 0.37 -15.73 10.35
CA LEU A 3 0.15 -15.49 8.92
C LEU A 3 0.35 -14.02 8.58
N GLY A 4 1.21 -13.74 7.61
CA GLY A 4 1.42 -12.43 7.03
C GLY A 4 0.65 -12.22 5.74
N LEU A 5 0.21 -10.99 5.48
CA LEU A 5 -0.38 -10.56 4.21
C LEU A 5 0.42 -9.37 3.67
N ALA A 6 1.07 -9.55 2.52
CA ALA A 6 1.82 -8.50 1.82
C ALA A 6 1.06 -8.05 0.57
N MET A 7 0.76 -6.74 0.50
CA MET A 7 -0.14 -6.13 -0.50
C MET A 7 0.61 -5.16 -1.40
N SER A 8 0.52 -5.36 -2.71
CA SER A 8 1.21 -4.52 -3.70
C SER A 8 0.63 -3.11 -3.82
N GLY A 9 1.43 -2.21 -4.38
CA GLY A 9 0.93 -0.98 -4.98
C GLY A 9 0.04 -1.22 -6.20
N GLY A 10 -0.60 -0.18 -6.74
CA GLY A 10 -1.41 -0.31 -7.96
C GLY A 10 -2.59 0.65 -8.09
N GLY A 11 -2.60 1.77 -7.40
CA GLY A 11 -3.66 2.77 -7.50
C GLY A 11 -5.03 2.22 -7.06
N ILE A 12 -6.11 2.55 -7.80
CA ILE A 12 -7.48 2.13 -7.44
C ILE A 12 -7.64 0.61 -7.30
N LYS A 13 -6.78 -0.18 -7.93
CA LYS A 13 -6.79 -1.64 -7.83
C LYS A 13 -6.63 -2.11 -6.38
N GLY A 14 -6.07 -1.26 -5.49
CA GLY A 14 -5.96 -1.54 -4.06
C GLY A 14 -7.27 -1.92 -3.38
N ALA A 15 -8.43 -1.50 -3.92
CA ALA A 15 -9.73 -1.98 -3.41
C ALA A 15 -9.87 -3.51 -3.50
N ALA A 16 -9.13 -4.18 -4.41
CA ALA A 16 -9.14 -5.63 -4.49
C ALA A 16 -8.48 -6.29 -3.28
N HIS A 17 -7.49 -5.67 -2.66
CA HIS A 17 -6.91 -6.17 -1.40
C HIS A 17 -7.96 -6.27 -0.29
N ILE A 18 -8.90 -5.32 -0.24
CA ILE A 18 -10.03 -5.36 0.71
C ILE A 18 -10.91 -6.58 0.43
N GLY A 19 -11.16 -6.88 -0.86
CA GLY A 19 -11.90 -8.08 -1.27
C GLY A 19 -11.20 -9.38 -0.85
N VAL A 20 -9.86 -9.43 -0.98
CA VAL A 20 -9.06 -10.56 -0.49
C VAL A 20 -9.23 -10.73 1.02
N ILE A 21 -9.09 -9.65 1.78
CA ILE A 21 -9.25 -9.68 3.25
C ILE A 21 -10.65 -10.17 3.63
N GLN A 22 -11.71 -9.71 2.95
CA GLN A 22 -13.08 -10.19 3.16
C GLN A 22 -13.18 -11.70 2.96
N ALA A 23 -12.65 -12.23 1.85
CA ALA A 23 -12.71 -13.65 1.55
C ALA A 23 -11.94 -14.50 2.59
N LEU A 24 -10.79 -14.02 3.06
CA LEU A 24 -10.02 -14.70 4.12
C LEU A 24 -10.78 -14.71 5.45
N GLN A 25 -11.39 -13.58 5.84
CA GLN A 25 -12.16 -13.49 7.09
C GLN A 25 -13.41 -14.38 7.09
N GLU A 26 -14.13 -14.46 5.99
CA GLU A 26 -15.30 -15.35 5.84
C GLU A 26 -14.93 -16.83 6.03
N GLU A 27 -13.70 -17.20 5.72
CA GLU A 27 -13.18 -18.55 5.89
C GLU A 27 -12.42 -18.77 7.21
N ASN A 28 -12.56 -17.81 8.15
CA ASN A 28 -11.88 -17.80 9.45
C ASN A 28 -10.35 -17.86 9.35
N ILE A 29 -9.77 -17.36 8.25
CA ILE A 29 -8.34 -17.22 8.07
C ILE A 29 -7.92 -15.87 8.62
N LYS A 30 -7.31 -15.88 9.81
CA LYS A 30 -6.83 -14.68 10.48
C LYS A 30 -5.47 -14.27 9.91
N VAL A 31 -5.33 -13.00 9.56
CA VAL A 31 -4.05 -12.37 9.23
C VAL A 31 -3.51 -11.71 10.49
N ASP A 32 -2.31 -12.11 10.91
CA ASP A 32 -1.68 -11.63 12.14
C ASP A 32 -0.72 -10.46 11.91
N ILE A 33 -0.16 -10.34 10.71
CA ILE A 33 0.82 -9.32 10.33
C ILE A 33 0.47 -8.81 8.93
N VAL A 34 0.48 -7.49 8.74
CA VAL A 34 0.19 -6.91 7.42
C VAL A 34 1.35 -6.07 6.91
N GLY A 35 1.56 -6.10 5.62
CA GLY A 35 2.45 -5.20 4.90
C GLY A 35 1.78 -4.65 3.66
N GLY A 36 2.12 -3.43 3.28
CA GLY A 36 1.60 -2.86 2.05
C GLY A 36 2.40 -1.68 1.55
N THR A 37 2.47 -1.54 0.23
CA THR A 37 3.18 -0.46 -0.45
C THR A 37 2.19 0.40 -1.22
N SER A 38 2.42 1.72 -1.25
CA SER A 38 1.54 2.64 -1.96
C SER A 38 0.07 2.47 -1.53
N ILE A 39 -0.86 2.23 -2.45
CA ILE A 39 -2.26 1.96 -2.13
C ILE A 39 -2.43 0.75 -1.20
N GLY A 40 -1.55 -0.26 -1.28
CA GLY A 40 -1.53 -1.39 -0.36
C GLY A 40 -1.28 -0.95 1.08
N SER A 41 -0.49 0.13 1.30
CA SER A 41 -0.25 0.69 2.62
C SER A 41 -1.51 1.32 3.24
N ILE A 42 -2.37 1.91 2.42
CA ILE A 42 -3.68 2.42 2.87
C ILE A 42 -4.53 1.26 3.39
N VAL A 43 -4.62 0.17 2.63
CA VAL A 43 -5.40 -1.01 3.02
C VAL A 43 -4.80 -1.68 4.26
N ALA A 44 -3.47 -1.81 4.32
CA ALA A 44 -2.76 -2.35 5.49
C ALA A 44 -3.01 -1.51 6.75
N ALA A 45 -2.96 -0.17 6.63
CA ALA A 45 -3.23 0.74 7.75
C ALA A 45 -4.67 0.62 8.25
N LEU A 46 -5.66 0.60 7.36
CA LEU A 46 -7.07 0.42 7.74
C LEU A 46 -7.30 -0.94 8.42
N TYR A 47 -6.67 -2.01 7.90
CA TYR A 47 -6.73 -3.32 8.54
C TYR A 47 -6.08 -3.31 9.93
N ALA A 48 -4.90 -2.71 10.06
CA ALA A 48 -4.18 -2.62 11.33
C ALA A 48 -4.91 -1.73 12.37
N MET A 49 -5.74 -0.78 11.91
CA MET A 49 -6.68 -0.02 12.75
C MET A 49 -7.96 -0.81 13.09
N GLU A 50 -8.02 -2.10 12.76
CA GLU A 50 -9.15 -3.00 13.06
C GLU A 50 -10.47 -2.56 12.41
N TYR A 51 -10.42 -1.99 11.20
CA TYR A 51 -11.61 -1.77 10.37
C TYR A 51 -12.07 -3.06 9.70
N THR A 52 -13.38 -3.28 9.69
CA THR A 52 -13.97 -4.39 8.91
C THR A 52 -13.83 -4.13 7.41
N PRO A 53 -13.79 -5.16 6.54
CA PRO A 53 -13.70 -4.97 5.09
C PRO A 53 -14.80 -4.06 4.51
N ASN A 54 -16.01 -4.11 5.07
CA ASN A 54 -17.10 -3.24 4.64
C ASN A 54 -16.84 -1.77 4.99
N GLU A 55 -16.33 -1.50 6.20
CA GLU A 55 -15.92 -0.15 6.61
C GLU A 55 -14.72 0.32 5.77
N MET A 56 -13.73 -0.55 5.56
CA MET A 56 -12.57 -0.25 4.70
C MET A 56 -12.99 0.16 3.30
N LEU A 57 -13.93 -0.56 2.68
CA LEU A 57 -14.42 -0.24 1.33
C LEU A 57 -15.18 1.09 1.29
N LYS A 58 -16.00 1.39 2.31
CA LYS A 58 -16.68 2.68 2.44
C LYS A 58 -15.69 3.84 2.55
N LEU A 59 -14.68 3.70 3.44
CA LEU A 59 -13.63 4.69 3.62
C LEU A 59 -12.80 4.84 2.34
N PHE A 60 -12.40 3.75 1.71
CA PHE A 60 -11.66 3.75 0.45
C PHE A 60 -12.41 4.51 -0.66
N ASN A 61 -13.71 4.25 -0.80
CA ASN A 61 -14.56 4.96 -1.77
C ASN A 61 -14.73 6.45 -1.45
N TYR A 62 -14.80 6.81 -0.19
CA TYR A 62 -14.87 8.21 0.24
C TYR A 62 -13.53 8.91 -0.01
N PHE A 63 -12.42 8.33 0.43
CA PHE A 63 -11.08 8.89 0.30
C PHE A 63 -10.63 9.02 -1.15
N SER A 64 -10.97 8.04 -1.99
CA SER A 64 -10.63 8.07 -3.41
C SER A 64 -11.14 9.33 -4.13
N LYS A 65 -12.24 9.92 -3.67
CA LYS A 65 -12.79 11.17 -4.20
C LYS A 65 -12.02 12.42 -3.73
N LEU A 66 -11.29 12.31 -2.62
CA LEU A 66 -10.58 13.42 -1.99
C LEU A 66 -9.12 13.51 -2.42
N ILE A 67 -8.47 12.39 -2.77
CA ILE A 67 -7.03 12.30 -3.02
C ILE A 67 -6.54 13.37 -4.01
N PHE A 68 -7.29 13.63 -5.08
CA PHE A 68 -6.93 14.63 -6.09
C PHE A 68 -7.64 15.98 -5.92
N LYS A 69 -8.51 16.12 -4.92
CA LYS A 69 -9.28 17.35 -4.72
C LYS A 69 -8.40 18.41 -4.05
N ASN A 70 -8.38 19.63 -4.62
CA ASN A 70 -7.66 20.81 -4.06
C ASN A 70 -6.17 20.56 -3.70
N SER A 71 -5.49 19.64 -4.39
CA SER A 71 -4.14 19.21 -4.04
C SER A 71 -3.04 19.80 -4.92
N ALA A 72 -3.31 20.92 -5.62
CA ALA A 72 -2.32 21.63 -6.44
C ALA A 72 -1.31 22.46 -5.59
N MET A 73 -1.62 22.71 -4.32
CA MET A 73 -0.74 23.42 -3.39
C MET A 73 -0.08 22.43 -2.43
N TYR A 74 1.19 22.67 -2.17
CA TYR A 74 2.01 21.92 -1.22
C TYR A 74 2.50 22.87 -0.13
N THR A 75 2.46 22.44 1.12
CA THR A 75 3.04 23.17 2.26
C THR A 75 4.33 22.48 2.67
N ASP A 76 5.46 23.18 2.58
CA ASP A 76 6.74 22.64 3.02
C ASP A 76 6.82 22.54 4.56
N PRO A 77 7.80 21.81 5.11
CA PRO A 77 7.98 21.70 6.57
C PRO A 77 8.21 23.03 7.30
N GLY A 78 8.61 24.07 6.58
CA GLY A 78 8.76 25.44 7.09
C GLY A 78 7.48 26.28 7.01
N GLY A 79 6.36 25.68 6.55
CA GLY A 79 5.08 26.38 6.41
C GLY A 79 4.92 27.20 5.14
N LYS A 80 5.89 27.19 4.22
CA LYS A 80 5.82 27.91 2.95
C LYS A 80 4.91 27.15 1.97
N LYS A 81 3.93 27.86 1.40
CA LYS A 81 3.05 27.32 0.34
C LYS A 81 3.72 27.44 -1.03
N LEU A 82 3.78 26.34 -1.76
CA LEU A 82 4.33 26.22 -3.10
C LEU A 82 3.31 25.56 -4.02
N LEU A 83 3.45 25.73 -5.34
CA LEU A 83 2.77 24.86 -6.29
C LEU A 83 3.34 23.44 -6.17
N SER A 84 2.49 22.43 -6.21
CA SER A 84 2.91 21.03 -6.06
C SER A 84 3.97 20.61 -7.08
N ILE A 85 3.91 21.18 -8.29
CA ILE A 85 4.92 20.92 -9.34
C ILE A 85 6.31 21.41 -8.92
N GLN A 86 6.42 22.51 -8.17
CA GLN A 86 7.70 23.03 -7.65
C GLN A 86 8.27 22.12 -6.55
N ALA A 87 7.39 21.39 -5.86
CA ALA A 87 7.77 20.39 -4.87
C ALA A 87 8.09 19.00 -5.48
N GLY A 88 7.88 18.82 -6.80
CA GLY A 88 8.24 17.59 -7.53
C GLY A 88 7.07 16.65 -7.82
N GLY A 89 5.80 17.14 -7.77
CA GLY A 89 4.62 16.34 -8.12
C GLY A 89 3.48 17.20 -8.64
N LEU A 90 2.57 16.62 -9.40
CA LEU A 90 1.36 17.32 -9.87
C LEU A 90 0.40 17.66 -8.73
N TYR A 91 0.39 16.82 -7.70
CA TYR A 91 -0.46 16.96 -6.51
C TYR A 91 0.39 16.94 -5.23
N SER A 92 -0.08 17.65 -4.20
CA SER A 92 0.64 17.71 -2.91
C SER A 92 0.69 16.35 -2.20
N GLY A 93 -0.34 15.53 -2.36
CA GLY A 93 -0.54 14.27 -1.63
C GLY A 93 -0.95 14.45 -0.16
N GLU A 94 -1.12 15.68 0.33
CA GLU A 94 -1.56 15.94 1.72
C GLU A 94 -2.92 15.31 2.03
N ASN A 95 -3.80 15.22 1.03
CA ASN A 95 -5.08 14.56 1.20
C ASN A 95 -4.97 13.06 1.53
N ILE A 96 -3.87 12.40 1.13
CA ILE A 96 -3.62 11.00 1.53
C ILE A 96 -3.38 10.94 3.04
N ALA A 97 -2.51 11.81 3.56
CA ALA A 97 -2.27 11.89 5.00
C ALA A 97 -3.54 12.25 5.76
N PHE A 98 -4.26 13.28 5.31
CA PHE A 98 -5.51 13.71 5.92
C PHE A 98 -6.55 12.58 6.02
N THR A 99 -6.71 11.78 4.98
CA THR A 99 -7.71 10.70 4.99
C THR A 99 -7.37 9.59 5.99
N ILE A 100 -6.08 9.25 6.15
CA ILE A 100 -5.63 8.28 7.14
C ILE A 100 -5.72 8.85 8.56
N GLU A 101 -5.44 10.14 8.72
CA GLU A 101 -5.61 10.82 10.01
C GLU A 101 -7.08 10.82 10.46
N GLU A 102 -8.01 11.11 9.57
CA GLU A 102 -9.45 11.05 9.88
C GLU A 102 -9.89 9.62 10.23
N ALA A 103 -9.43 8.60 9.50
CA ALA A 103 -9.68 7.22 9.86
C ALA A 103 -9.12 6.89 11.26
N GLY A 104 -7.88 7.31 11.55
CA GLY A 104 -7.26 7.10 12.86
C GLY A 104 -8.02 7.75 14.01
N LYS A 105 -8.55 8.96 13.82
CA LYS A 105 -9.36 9.67 14.83
C LYS A 105 -10.58 8.84 15.29
N TYR A 106 -11.27 8.16 14.37
CA TYR A 106 -12.40 7.31 14.71
C TYR A 106 -12.04 6.13 15.63
N LYS A 107 -10.81 5.66 15.56
CA LYS A 107 -10.31 4.53 16.36
C LYS A 107 -9.40 4.97 17.53
N ASN A 108 -9.24 6.29 17.76
CA ASN A 108 -8.28 6.85 18.72
C ASN A 108 -6.84 6.38 18.47
N ILE A 109 -6.45 6.26 17.20
CA ILE A 109 -5.16 5.79 16.73
C ILE A 109 -4.51 6.92 15.92
N LYS A 110 -3.28 7.31 16.26
CA LYS A 110 -2.52 8.32 15.55
C LYS A 110 -1.16 7.81 15.09
N LYS A 111 -0.41 7.23 16.02
CA LYS A 111 0.95 6.75 15.79
C LYS A 111 0.97 5.30 15.38
N LEU A 112 2.03 4.89 14.70
CA LEU A 112 2.27 3.48 14.42
C LEU A 112 2.23 2.62 15.71
N GLN A 113 2.78 3.15 16.80
CA GLN A 113 2.83 2.46 18.09
C GLN A 113 1.45 2.23 18.75
N ASP A 114 0.41 2.94 18.31
CA ASP A 114 -0.96 2.76 18.81
C ASP A 114 -1.64 1.53 18.20
N LEU A 115 -1.06 0.96 17.11
CA LEU A 115 -1.58 -0.21 16.43
C LEU A 115 -1.26 -1.49 17.19
N LYS A 116 -2.22 -2.40 17.27
CA LYS A 116 -2.05 -3.73 17.88
C LYS A 116 -1.56 -4.77 16.88
N ILE A 117 -1.98 -4.65 15.62
CA ILE A 117 -1.56 -5.56 14.54
C ILE A 117 -0.22 -5.07 14.00
N PRO A 118 0.81 -5.94 13.95
CA PRO A 118 2.08 -5.61 13.33
C PRO A 118 1.94 -5.20 11.88
N ILE A 119 2.60 -4.09 11.51
CA ILE A 119 2.52 -3.52 10.16
C ILE A 119 3.89 -3.14 9.62
N VAL A 120 4.10 -3.29 8.31
CA VAL A 120 5.24 -2.73 7.57
C VAL A 120 4.75 -1.93 6.37
N ILE A 121 5.32 -0.74 6.21
CA ILE A 121 5.02 0.20 5.12
C ILE A 121 6.35 0.70 4.55
N PRO A 122 6.82 0.19 3.40
CA PRO A 122 8.06 0.66 2.77
C PRO A 122 7.88 2.02 2.11
N ALA A 123 8.95 2.82 2.13
CA ALA A 123 9.13 4.03 1.35
C ALA A 123 10.61 4.18 0.95
N VAL A 124 10.91 4.96 -0.08
CA VAL A 124 12.29 5.16 -0.56
C VAL A 124 12.71 6.60 -0.33
N ASP A 125 13.86 6.80 0.32
CA ASP A 125 14.41 8.16 0.48
C ASP A 125 15.25 8.53 -0.75
N LEU A 126 14.92 9.65 -1.38
CA LEU A 126 15.66 10.20 -2.53
C LEU A 126 17.05 10.72 -2.18
N ARG A 127 17.40 10.89 -0.91
CA ARG A 127 18.69 11.47 -0.50
C ARG A 127 19.81 10.44 -0.50
N ASP A 128 19.50 9.24 0.00
CA ASP A 128 20.45 8.14 0.09
C ASP A 128 20.14 6.98 -0.84
N SER A 129 19.01 7.05 -1.57
CA SER A 129 18.53 6.02 -2.50
C SER A 129 18.26 4.67 -1.83
N GLU A 130 17.83 4.71 -0.56
CA GLU A 130 17.62 3.52 0.26
C GLU A 130 16.15 3.32 0.64
N LYS A 131 15.79 2.06 0.85
CA LYS A 131 14.50 1.68 1.40
C LYS A 131 14.45 1.90 2.91
N TYR A 132 13.41 2.56 3.37
CA TYR A 132 13.02 2.68 4.77
C TYR A 132 11.70 1.99 4.99
N VAL A 133 11.49 1.46 6.19
CA VAL A 133 10.26 0.74 6.56
C VAL A 133 9.64 1.39 7.78
N PHE A 134 8.43 1.89 7.62
CA PHE A 134 7.61 2.34 8.75
C PHE A 134 6.92 1.12 9.38
N THR A 135 7.00 1.01 10.71
CA THR A 135 6.45 -0.15 11.45
C THR A 135 6.11 0.22 12.88
N ASN A 136 5.18 -0.50 13.50
CA ASN A 136 4.90 -0.40 14.93
C ASN A 136 5.77 -1.34 15.78
N MET A 137 6.63 -2.13 15.14
CA MET A 137 7.58 -3.00 15.84
C MET A 137 8.73 -2.20 16.44
N GLY A 138 9.42 -2.79 17.40
CA GLY A 138 10.61 -2.19 18.02
C GLY A 138 11.72 -1.89 17.00
N LYS A 139 12.80 -1.24 17.48
CA LYS A 139 13.93 -0.88 16.62
C LYS A 139 14.63 -2.15 16.11
N ILE A 140 14.56 -2.39 14.80
CA ILE A 140 15.27 -3.48 14.11
C ILE A 140 16.66 -2.96 13.67
N ASN A 141 16.68 -1.82 12.96
CA ASN A 141 17.87 -1.05 12.58
C ASN A 141 17.48 0.40 12.30
N ASP A 142 18.42 1.23 11.85
CA ASP A 142 18.19 2.67 11.64
C ASP A 142 17.27 2.97 10.43
N LYS A 143 16.99 2.02 9.56
CA LYS A 143 16.04 2.14 8.43
C LYS A 143 14.60 1.76 8.81
N TYR A 144 14.36 1.31 10.05
CA TYR A 144 13.01 1.02 10.55
C TYR A 144 12.51 2.16 11.43
N LEU A 145 11.47 2.86 10.93
CA LEU A 145 10.91 4.07 11.53
C LEU A 145 9.64 3.70 12.31
N ASN A 146 9.71 3.73 13.63
CA ASN A 146 8.59 3.30 14.49
C ASN A 146 7.90 4.43 15.27
N LYS A 147 8.36 5.68 15.14
CA LYS A 147 7.80 6.82 15.89
C LYS A 147 6.90 7.74 15.04
N ALA A 148 6.72 7.40 13.77
CA ALA A 148 5.92 8.22 12.86
C ALA A 148 4.41 8.10 13.14
N ASP A 149 3.67 9.13 12.76
CA ASP A 149 2.22 9.03 12.61
C ASP A 149 1.90 8.10 11.43
N ILE A 150 0.81 7.34 11.52
CA ILE A 150 0.42 6.39 10.45
C ILE A 150 0.14 7.13 9.15
N SER A 151 -0.45 8.33 9.25
CA SER A 151 -0.71 9.20 8.10
C SER A 151 0.57 9.57 7.33
N ILE A 152 1.67 9.82 8.05
CA ILE A 152 2.98 10.10 7.46
C ILE A 152 3.55 8.85 6.77
N ALA A 153 3.47 7.69 7.43
CA ALA A 153 3.95 6.44 6.86
C ALA A 153 3.25 6.10 5.53
N VAL A 154 1.93 6.16 5.53
CA VAL A 154 1.12 5.91 4.32
C VAL A 154 1.37 6.98 3.26
N ARG A 155 1.47 8.28 3.67
CA ARG A 155 1.78 9.39 2.75
C ARG A 155 3.15 9.19 2.08
N ALA A 156 4.17 8.80 2.84
CA ALA A 156 5.51 8.53 2.32
C ALA A 156 5.47 7.39 1.29
N SER A 157 4.88 6.27 1.66
CA SER A 157 4.76 5.08 0.79
C SER A 157 3.91 5.32 -0.46
N SER A 158 3.01 6.30 -0.44
CA SER A 158 2.12 6.62 -1.56
C SER A 158 2.56 7.84 -2.37
N SER A 159 3.80 8.31 -2.18
CA SER A 159 4.37 9.43 -2.94
C SER A 159 4.82 9.00 -4.34
N TYR A 160 3.88 8.53 -5.17
CA TYR A 160 4.17 8.04 -6.51
C TYR A 160 4.84 9.13 -7.36
N PRO A 161 6.04 8.88 -7.93
CA PRO A 161 6.83 9.89 -8.63
C PRO A 161 6.06 10.58 -9.75
N ALA A 162 6.31 11.87 -9.93
CA ALA A 162 5.63 12.77 -10.87
C ALA A 162 4.13 13.01 -10.61
N ILE A 163 3.44 12.15 -9.87
CA ILE A 163 2.03 12.34 -9.49
C ILE A 163 1.92 13.09 -8.18
N PHE A 164 2.56 12.58 -7.13
CA PHE A 164 2.55 13.22 -5.82
C PHE A 164 3.92 13.79 -5.46
N ALA A 165 3.92 14.96 -4.84
CA ALA A 165 5.14 15.53 -4.28
C ALA A 165 5.75 14.57 -3.25
N PRO A 166 7.08 14.46 -3.15
CA PRO A 166 7.72 13.66 -2.13
C PRO A 166 7.28 14.04 -0.71
N CYS A 167 7.16 13.07 0.18
CA CYS A 167 6.86 13.29 1.59
C CYS A 167 8.13 13.62 2.35
N ILE A 168 8.15 14.76 3.06
CA ILE A 168 9.30 15.14 3.89
C ILE A 168 9.01 14.77 5.34
N TYR A 169 9.88 13.94 5.92
CA TYR A 169 9.79 13.55 7.33
C TYR A 169 11.18 13.30 7.91
N ASN A 170 11.49 13.88 9.08
CA ASN A 170 12.78 13.69 9.78
C ASN A 170 14.03 13.86 8.90
N LYS A 171 14.09 14.90 8.07
CA LYS A 171 15.16 15.19 7.10
C LYS A 171 15.20 14.25 5.90
N HIS A 172 14.37 13.21 5.82
CA HIS A 172 14.21 12.36 4.66
C HIS A 172 13.25 12.96 3.62
N LYS A 173 13.44 12.60 2.37
CA LYS A 173 12.57 12.99 1.24
C LYS A 173 12.03 11.73 0.57
N PHE A 174 10.92 11.22 1.07
CA PHE A 174 10.36 9.95 0.67
C PHE A 174 9.54 10.01 -0.62
N VAL A 175 9.72 9.00 -1.44
CA VAL A 175 8.88 8.63 -2.57
C VAL A 175 8.32 7.22 -2.37
N ASP A 176 7.43 6.81 -3.26
CA ASP A 176 6.71 5.52 -3.21
C ASP A 176 7.65 4.34 -2.99
N GLY A 177 7.26 3.47 -2.05
CA GLY A 177 8.02 2.28 -1.71
C GLY A 177 8.18 1.31 -2.87
N GLY A 178 7.24 1.32 -3.82
CA GLY A 178 7.24 0.45 -5.00
C GLY A 178 8.49 0.56 -5.88
N ILE A 179 9.28 1.62 -5.72
CA ILE A 179 10.56 1.78 -6.43
C ILE A 179 11.57 0.70 -6.04
N LEU A 180 11.56 0.23 -4.78
CA LEU A 180 12.49 -0.80 -4.29
C LEU A 180 11.79 -2.02 -3.66
N ASP A 181 10.50 -1.90 -3.27
CA ASP A 181 9.76 -2.96 -2.57
C ASP A 181 8.25 -2.77 -2.78
N ASN A 182 7.73 -3.28 -3.90
CA ASN A 182 6.32 -3.10 -4.22
C ASN A 182 5.39 -4.10 -3.53
N ILE A 183 5.93 -5.24 -3.06
CA ILE A 183 5.21 -6.23 -2.24
C ILE A 183 6.10 -6.62 -1.06
N PRO A 184 5.93 -6.06 0.14
CA PRO A 184 6.90 -6.16 1.22
C PRO A 184 6.90 -7.54 1.92
N VAL A 185 7.06 -8.62 1.15
CA VAL A 185 7.05 -10.00 1.65
C VAL A 185 8.16 -10.22 2.66
N GLU A 186 9.38 -9.82 2.30
CA GLU A 186 10.55 -10.00 3.16
C GLU A 186 10.42 -9.21 4.47
N GLU A 187 9.87 -7.99 4.39
CA GLU A 187 9.68 -7.15 5.58
C GLU A 187 8.61 -7.73 6.51
N VAL A 188 7.54 -8.31 5.95
CA VAL A 188 6.51 -9.01 6.73
C VAL A 188 7.10 -10.25 7.43
N LYS A 189 7.97 -11.01 6.75
CA LYS A 189 8.71 -12.13 7.37
C LYS A 189 9.66 -11.65 8.47
N LYS A 190 10.41 -10.59 8.24
CA LYS A 190 11.37 -10.04 9.23
C LYS A 190 10.72 -9.62 10.55
N ILE A 191 9.46 -9.18 10.52
CA ILE A 191 8.74 -8.81 11.75
C ILE A 191 7.97 -9.96 12.37
N GLY A 192 8.17 -11.20 11.91
CA GLY A 192 7.77 -12.42 12.58
C GLY A 192 6.61 -13.18 11.96
N ALA A 193 6.31 -13.01 10.67
CA ALA A 193 5.40 -13.91 9.97
C ALA A 193 6.10 -15.24 9.64
N ASP A 194 5.46 -16.35 10.00
CA ASP A 194 5.94 -17.69 9.66
C ASP A 194 5.65 -18.03 8.20
N LYS A 195 4.46 -17.63 7.71
CA LYS A 195 4.04 -17.79 6.30
C LYS A 195 3.45 -16.47 5.80
N VAL A 196 3.68 -16.15 4.51
CA VAL A 196 3.21 -14.89 3.90
C VAL A 196 2.44 -15.16 2.62
N ILE A 197 1.23 -14.61 2.56
CA ILE A 197 0.45 -14.48 1.33
C ILE A 197 0.81 -13.14 0.69
N ALA A 198 1.32 -13.18 -0.54
CA ALA A 198 1.51 -12.00 -1.38
C ALA A 198 0.28 -11.77 -2.25
N VAL A 199 -0.19 -10.52 -2.33
CA VAL A 199 -1.29 -10.13 -3.21
C VAL A 199 -0.80 -9.12 -4.23
N ARG A 200 -0.91 -9.47 -5.51
CA ARG A 200 -0.47 -8.61 -6.62
C ARG A 200 -1.51 -8.51 -7.74
N PHE A 201 -1.26 -7.58 -8.65
CA PHE A 201 -2.09 -7.40 -9.85
C PHE A 201 -1.36 -7.92 -11.08
N LYS A 202 -2.09 -8.63 -11.94
CA LYS A 202 -1.60 -9.05 -13.23
C LYS A 202 -1.22 -7.82 -14.08
N LEU A 203 -0.02 -7.86 -14.69
CA LEU A 203 0.47 -6.77 -15.51
C LEU A 203 -0.34 -6.71 -16.82
N ASN A 204 -0.94 -5.56 -17.09
CA ASN A 204 -1.66 -5.32 -18.34
C ASN A 204 -0.69 -4.95 -19.46
N LYS A 205 -0.54 -5.83 -20.45
CA LYS A 205 0.42 -5.66 -21.58
C LYS A 205 -0.06 -4.68 -22.64
N THR A 206 -1.34 -4.32 -22.66
CA THR A 206 -1.99 -3.66 -23.82
C THR A 206 -2.26 -2.16 -23.68
N SER A 207 -1.77 -1.49 -22.63
CA SER A 207 -2.00 -0.05 -22.50
C SER A 207 -1.25 0.75 -23.56
N ARG A 208 -2.00 1.44 -24.43
CA ARG A 208 -1.43 2.43 -25.36
C ARG A 208 -0.86 3.60 -24.54
N THR A 209 0.40 3.94 -24.79
CA THR A 209 1.05 5.10 -24.18
C THR A 209 1.04 6.27 -25.15
N ILE A 210 0.34 7.35 -24.83
CA ILE A 210 0.31 8.57 -25.62
C ILE A 210 0.66 9.74 -24.71
N GLY A 211 1.79 10.39 -24.98
CA GLY A 211 2.29 11.55 -24.26
C GLY A 211 3.20 11.22 -23.07
N LEU A 212 3.95 12.23 -22.63
CA LEU A 212 5.02 12.11 -21.63
C LEU A 212 4.56 11.43 -20.32
N ARG A 213 3.42 11.85 -19.78
CA ARG A 213 2.86 11.33 -18.52
C ARG A 213 2.58 9.82 -18.59
N SER A 214 1.95 9.37 -19.68
CA SER A 214 1.61 7.95 -19.84
C SER A 214 2.86 7.09 -20.07
N THR A 215 3.87 7.65 -20.74
CA THR A 215 5.16 6.98 -20.94
C THR A 215 5.91 6.82 -19.64
N LEU A 216 5.99 7.88 -18.81
CA LEU A 216 6.62 7.82 -17.48
C LEU A 216 5.91 6.82 -16.56
N ASN A 217 4.58 6.88 -16.48
CA ASN A 217 3.81 5.93 -15.68
C ASN A 217 4.05 4.49 -16.11
N LYS A 218 4.07 4.23 -17.44
CA LYS A 218 4.33 2.88 -17.95
C LYS A 218 5.74 2.40 -17.65
N ALA A 219 6.74 3.28 -17.74
CA ALA A 219 8.11 2.94 -17.36
C ALA A 219 8.22 2.56 -15.88
N ILE A 220 7.59 3.32 -15.00
CA ILE A 220 7.55 3.04 -13.56
C ILE A 220 6.80 1.72 -13.30
N ASP A 221 5.65 1.47 -13.95
CA ASP A 221 4.91 0.21 -13.82
C ASP A 221 5.74 -1.00 -14.25
N ILE A 222 6.56 -0.87 -15.30
CA ILE A 222 7.48 -1.93 -15.74
C ILE A 222 8.55 -2.17 -14.66
N MET A 223 9.12 -1.12 -14.06
CA MET A 223 10.11 -1.23 -12.99
C MET A 223 9.50 -1.93 -11.77
N PHE A 224 8.32 -1.50 -11.33
CA PHE A 224 7.60 -2.13 -10.21
C PHE A 224 7.33 -3.62 -10.47
N SER A 225 6.87 -3.97 -11.67
CA SER A 225 6.61 -5.36 -12.05
C SER A 225 7.87 -6.25 -12.01
N LYS A 226 9.04 -5.69 -12.33
CA LYS A 226 10.31 -6.43 -12.23
C LYS A 226 10.70 -6.70 -10.77
N ILE A 227 10.54 -5.72 -9.90
CA ILE A 227 10.78 -5.83 -8.46
C ILE A 227 9.81 -6.84 -7.83
N GLU A 228 8.51 -6.75 -8.16
CA GLU A 228 7.50 -7.71 -7.72
C GLU A 228 7.87 -9.16 -8.07
N GLY A 229 8.45 -9.38 -9.24
CA GLY A 229 8.85 -10.71 -9.69
C GLY A 229 9.85 -11.39 -8.75
N GLU A 230 10.72 -10.63 -8.09
CA GLU A 230 11.65 -11.16 -7.08
C GLU A 230 11.00 -11.31 -5.70
N GLU A 231 10.13 -10.36 -5.31
CA GLU A 231 9.46 -10.40 -4.02
C GLU A 231 8.46 -11.58 -3.91
N VAL A 232 7.70 -11.87 -4.96
CA VAL A 232 6.74 -12.98 -4.95
C VAL A 232 7.40 -14.35 -4.81
N LYS A 233 8.67 -14.51 -5.23
CA LYS A 233 9.42 -15.75 -5.05
C LYS A 233 9.67 -16.07 -3.58
N LYS A 234 9.64 -15.07 -2.71
CA LYS A 234 9.85 -15.18 -1.26
C LYS A 234 8.53 -15.47 -0.51
N ALA A 235 7.38 -15.32 -1.17
CA ALA A 235 6.08 -15.59 -0.58
C ALA A 235 5.79 -17.10 -0.51
N ASP A 236 5.04 -17.51 0.49
CA ASP A 236 4.59 -18.90 0.65
C ASP A 236 3.36 -19.17 -0.22
N TYR A 237 2.59 -18.11 -0.52
CA TYR A 237 1.47 -18.16 -1.45
C TYR A 237 1.30 -16.83 -2.19
N VAL A 238 0.86 -16.88 -3.45
CA VAL A 238 0.64 -15.67 -4.26
C VAL A 238 -0.79 -15.67 -4.80
N ILE A 239 -1.55 -14.61 -4.46
CA ILE A 239 -2.84 -14.32 -5.08
C ILE A 239 -2.60 -13.28 -6.17
N GLU A 240 -2.69 -13.70 -7.42
CA GLU A 240 -2.59 -12.82 -8.58
C GLU A 240 -3.99 -12.44 -9.08
N ILE A 241 -4.33 -11.15 -9.01
CA ILE A 241 -5.64 -10.63 -9.36
C ILE A 241 -5.60 -10.05 -10.78
N ASP A 242 -6.39 -10.61 -11.68
CA ASP A 242 -6.62 -10.02 -13.00
C ASP A 242 -7.67 -8.90 -12.88
N THR A 243 -7.20 -7.67 -12.90
CA THR A 243 -8.04 -6.48 -12.87
C THR A 243 -8.48 -6.03 -14.27
N GLN A 244 -8.20 -6.83 -15.28
CA GLN A 244 -8.53 -6.53 -16.69
C GLN A 244 -8.00 -5.14 -17.10
N ASP A 245 -8.84 -4.31 -17.72
CA ASP A 245 -8.49 -2.98 -18.24
C ASP A 245 -8.73 -1.85 -17.24
N VAL A 246 -8.74 -2.12 -15.94
CA VAL A 246 -8.92 -1.08 -14.93
C VAL A 246 -7.76 -0.09 -14.98
N ASN A 247 -8.10 1.18 -15.26
CA ASN A 247 -7.14 2.28 -15.15
C ASN A 247 -6.84 2.55 -13.68
N PRO A 248 -5.56 2.48 -13.23
CA PRO A 248 -5.18 2.70 -11.83
C PRO A 248 -5.61 4.05 -11.23
N PHE A 249 -5.92 5.03 -12.07
CA PHE A 249 -6.35 6.37 -11.66
C PHE A 249 -7.87 6.63 -11.86
N ASP A 250 -8.65 5.63 -12.26
CA ASP A 250 -10.11 5.74 -12.35
C ASP A 250 -10.79 5.23 -11.07
N PHE A 251 -10.92 6.12 -10.10
CA PHE A 251 -11.46 5.81 -8.78
C PHE A 251 -12.96 5.43 -8.75
N LYS A 252 -13.66 5.53 -9.88
CA LYS A 252 -15.05 5.04 -9.98
C LYS A 252 -15.13 3.51 -10.04
N GLN A 253 -14.01 2.84 -10.31
CA GLN A 253 -13.96 1.38 -10.48
C GLN A 253 -13.59 0.60 -9.20
N SER A 254 -13.54 1.26 -8.05
CA SER A 254 -13.15 0.64 -6.77
C SER A 254 -14.00 -0.59 -6.41
N ASN A 255 -15.33 -0.50 -6.52
CA ASN A 255 -16.23 -1.62 -6.23
C ASN A 255 -16.02 -2.80 -7.19
N LYS A 256 -15.67 -2.53 -8.44
CA LYS A 256 -15.32 -3.57 -9.43
C LYS A 256 -14.01 -4.26 -9.03
N CYS A 257 -13.01 -3.48 -8.65
CA CYS A 257 -11.73 -4.03 -8.16
C CYS A 257 -11.92 -4.88 -6.89
N TYR A 258 -12.69 -4.39 -5.91
CA TYR A 258 -13.03 -5.16 -4.72
C TYR A 258 -13.61 -6.54 -5.09
N LYS A 259 -14.59 -6.58 -6.00
CA LYS A 259 -15.21 -7.82 -6.46
C LYS A 259 -14.20 -8.77 -7.10
N TYR A 260 -13.26 -8.25 -7.89
CA TYR A 260 -12.19 -9.08 -8.49
C TYR A 260 -11.32 -9.72 -7.42
N GLY A 261 -10.87 -8.96 -6.42
CA GLY A 261 -10.07 -9.49 -5.32
C GLY A 261 -10.81 -10.54 -4.51
N TYR A 262 -12.07 -10.27 -4.16
CA TYR A 262 -12.92 -11.21 -3.44
C TYR A 262 -13.08 -12.54 -4.19
N LEU A 263 -13.49 -12.47 -5.46
CA LEU A 263 -13.72 -13.67 -6.27
C LEU A 263 -12.43 -14.46 -6.50
N GLN A 264 -11.31 -13.79 -6.73
CA GLN A 264 -10.02 -14.46 -6.90
C GLN A 264 -9.60 -15.17 -5.60
N ALA A 265 -9.67 -14.48 -4.47
CA ALA A 265 -9.32 -15.10 -3.19
C ALA A 265 -10.22 -16.30 -2.86
N LYS A 266 -11.55 -16.21 -3.11
CA LYS A 266 -12.47 -17.33 -2.88
C LYS A 266 -12.10 -18.58 -3.71
N LYS A 267 -11.59 -18.41 -4.93
CA LYS A 267 -11.09 -19.54 -5.75
C LYS A 267 -9.85 -20.20 -5.15
N GLU A 268 -9.03 -19.43 -4.45
CA GLU A 268 -7.74 -19.87 -3.91
C GLU A 268 -7.82 -20.39 -2.46
N ILE A 269 -8.97 -20.28 -1.80
CA ILE A 269 -9.13 -20.62 -0.37
C ILE A 269 -8.67 -22.06 -0.05
N ALA A 270 -9.01 -23.02 -0.89
CA ALA A 270 -8.61 -24.41 -0.65
C ALA A 270 -7.08 -24.58 -0.66
N ASN A 271 -6.39 -23.91 -1.58
CA ASN A 271 -4.94 -23.93 -1.69
C ASN A 271 -4.28 -23.14 -0.54
N ILE A 272 -4.86 -21.99 -0.16
CA ILE A 272 -4.40 -21.22 0.99
C ILE A 272 -4.51 -22.04 2.27
N LYS A 273 -5.64 -22.71 2.51
CA LYS A 273 -5.80 -23.62 3.66
C LYS A 273 -4.77 -24.76 3.65
N LYS A 274 -4.50 -25.36 2.49
CA LYS A 274 -3.43 -26.37 2.38
C LYS A 274 -2.06 -25.80 2.73
N MET A 275 -1.74 -24.60 2.27
CA MET A 275 -0.48 -23.93 2.62
C MET A 275 -0.38 -23.66 4.12
N ILE A 276 -1.47 -23.18 4.75
CA ILE A 276 -1.52 -22.85 6.17
C ILE A 276 -1.38 -24.10 7.05
N TYR A 277 -2.13 -25.18 6.75
CA TYR A 277 -2.27 -26.36 7.60
C TYR A 277 -1.38 -27.54 7.17
N LYS A 278 -0.54 -27.37 6.16
CA LYS A 278 0.47 -28.40 5.83
C LYS A 278 1.52 -28.37 6.94
N GLU A 279 1.59 -29.44 7.73
CA GLU A 279 2.74 -29.76 8.57
C GLU A 279 3.91 -30.05 7.62
N ASP A 280 5.05 -29.39 7.86
CA ASP A 280 6.30 -29.63 7.12
C ASP A 280 6.85 -31.03 7.40
#